data_5dd4502bfc18047ef7fa1677c1016d33
#
_entry.id   5dd4502bfc18047ef7fa1677c1016d33
#
_cell.length_a   1.000
_cell.length_b   1.000
_cell.length_c   1.000
_cell.angle_alpha   90.00
_cell.angle_beta   90.00
_cell.angle_gamma   90.00
#
_symmetry.space_group_name_H-M   'P 1'
#
loop_
_entity.id
_entity.type
_entity.pdbx_description
1 polymer ?
#
loop_
_entity_poly.entity_id
_entity_poly.type
_entity_poly.pdbx_seq_one_letter_code
_entity_poly.pdbx_strand_id
1 'polypeptide(L)'
;MGGPDLGDPVTLSKIARPEEELEAVSGAEGLVPVAIGIEIGGTKLQSAVVAADGHVLLRRSDRVDPAGGAEGVRTVLAAQLAGIINDAAGNRLAIRAIGIGFGGPVNREQGVVSTSFHVGGWSDFPLAAWVAGQVRDSLGAVPVVLENDSNAATLGEALVGGGRGARVVVYSNAGSGIGSGLVIDGHLYRGRASGEMELGHLRLFPGGGILEDSSAGWAIDARVREAVAAEPAGMLAKEAAAATAPPSARLLPAALAAGDATAQQILDAAAGPYAHALSHVVHLLNPDVIVLGGGVATIGEPWRGSVARQLEGFLMTPLRPSPPVQLATLGEDVVPVGAALAALGDQSRAARRGEP
;
A
#
# COMPACT_ATOMS: atom_id res chain seq x y z
N MET A 1 -38.16 2.70 -42.65
CA MET A 1 -36.84 2.18 -42.29
C MET A 1 -36.71 2.36 -40.78
N GLY A 2 -36.92 1.24 -40.07
CA GLY A 2 -36.87 1.21 -38.61
C GLY A 2 -35.41 1.25 -38.12
N GLY A 3 -35.12 2.11 -37.16
CA GLY A 3 -33.85 2.14 -36.44
C GLY A 3 -33.74 0.93 -35.52
N PRO A 4 -32.54 0.48 -35.17
CA PRO A 4 -32.38 -0.66 -34.28
C PRO A 4 -32.81 -0.32 -32.87
N ASP A 5 -33.59 -1.23 -32.31
CA ASP A 5 -34.07 -1.26 -30.94
C ASP A 5 -32.83 -1.35 -30.00
N LEU A 6 -32.63 -0.29 -29.22
CA LEU A 6 -31.60 -0.31 -28.16
C LEU A 6 -32.25 -1.03 -26.97
N GLY A 7 -31.88 -2.30 -26.80
CA GLY A 7 -32.34 -3.13 -25.70
C GLY A 7 -32.26 -2.44 -24.34
N ASP A 8 -33.20 -2.83 -23.45
CA ASP A 8 -33.36 -2.32 -22.08
C ASP A 8 -32.03 -2.22 -21.31
N PRO A 9 -31.88 -1.18 -20.47
CA PRO A 9 -30.69 -1.03 -19.64
C PRO A 9 -30.58 -2.23 -18.70
N VAL A 10 -29.46 -2.93 -18.78
CA VAL A 10 -29.10 -4.02 -17.87
C VAL A 10 -29.24 -3.50 -16.44
N THR A 11 -30.21 -4.04 -15.73
CA THR A 11 -30.40 -3.77 -14.29
C THR A 11 -29.17 -4.29 -13.58
N LEU A 12 -28.29 -3.40 -13.12
CA LEU A 12 -27.15 -3.71 -12.26
C LEU A 12 -27.73 -4.37 -11.00
N SER A 13 -27.61 -5.70 -10.90
CA SER A 13 -27.84 -6.40 -9.65
C SER A 13 -26.96 -5.76 -8.59
N LYS A 14 -27.57 -5.36 -7.46
CA LYS A 14 -26.85 -4.84 -6.29
C LYS A 14 -25.70 -5.80 -5.97
N ILE A 15 -24.46 -5.33 -6.19
CA ILE A 15 -23.29 -6.01 -5.66
C ILE A 15 -23.42 -5.88 -4.15
N ALA A 16 -23.53 -7.00 -3.45
CA ALA A 16 -23.61 -7.03 -2.00
C ALA A 16 -22.38 -6.28 -1.44
N ARG A 17 -22.61 -5.34 -0.54
CA ARG A 17 -21.53 -4.60 0.11
C ARG A 17 -20.76 -5.56 1.01
N PRO A 18 -19.43 -5.43 1.14
CA PRO A 18 -18.62 -6.27 2.02
C PRO A 18 -19.15 -6.32 3.47
N GLU A 19 -19.83 -5.27 3.92
CA GLU A 19 -20.45 -5.16 5.24
C GLU A 19 -21.59 -6.19 5.45
N GLU A 20 -22.42 -6.45 4.42
CA GLU A 20 -23.52 -7.45 4.49
C GLU A 20 -23.01 -8.88 4.47
N GLU A 21 -21.78 -9.10 3.97
CA GLU A 21 -21.15 -10.42 3.88
C GLU A 21 -20.49 -10.87 5.19
N LEU A 22 -20.14 -9.94 6.07
CA LEU A 22 -19.42 -10.22 7.32
C LEU A 22 -20.36 -10.47 8.51
N GLU A 23 -21.61 -10.01 8.47
CA GLU A 23 -22.63 -10.36 9.48
C GLU A 23 -22.97 -11.86 9.48
N ALA A 24 -22.76 -12.57 8.37
CA ALA A 24 -23.02 -14.00 8.26
C ALA A 24 -22.03 -14.89 9.02
N VAL A 25 -20.91 -14.35 9.56
CA VAL A 25 -19.88 -15.10 10.29
C VAL A 25 -19.95 -14.89 11.81
N SER A 26 -20.99 -14.26 12.32
CA SER A 26 -21.25 -14.14 13.76
C SER A 26 -21.61 -15.50 14.35
N GLY A 27 -20.59 -16.29 14.67
CA GLY A 27 -20.70 -17.58 15.36
C GLY A 27 -20.48 -17.43 16.85
N ALA A 28 -21.23 -18.22 17.60
CA ALA A 28 -21.18 -18.57 19.01
C ALA A 28 -20.15 -17.85 19.93
N GLU A 29 -20.64 -17.37 21.07
CA GLU A 29 -19.88 -16.95 22.27
C GLU A 29 -19.47 -15.47 22.41
N GLY A 30 -20.04 -14.51 21.68
CA GLY A 30 -19.79 -13.08 21.96
C GLY A 30 -18.34 -12.64 21.69
N LEU A 31 -17.60 -13.36 20.84
CA LEU A 31 -16.28 -12.99 20.37
C LEU A 31 -16.40 -12.19 19.07
N VAL A 32 -15.61 -11.12 18.95
CA VAL A 32 -15.56 -10.30 17.72
C VAL A 32 -14.62 -10.94 16.70
N PRO A 33 -15.10 -11.29 15.49
CA PRO A 33 -14.24 -11.86 14.44
C PRO A 33 -13.28 -10.81 13.90
N VAL A 34 -11.98 -11.14 13.86
CA VAL A 34 -10.92 -10.25 13.43
C VAL A 34 -9.87 -11.00 12.61
N ALA A 35 -9.01 -10.27 11.91
CA ALA A 35 -7.81 -10.84 11.31
C ALA A 35 -6.55 -10.18 11.86
N ILE A 36 -5.42 -10.89 11.81
CA ILE A 36 -4.10 -10.29 11.97
C ILE A 36 -3.62 -9.87 10.59
N GLY A 37 -3.25 -8.60 10.45
CA GLY A 37 -2.49 -8.10 9.30
C GLY A 37 -1.04 -7.86 9.70
N ILE A 38 -0.12 -8.26 8.84
CA ILE A 38 1.32 -8.17 9.06
C ILE A 38 1.95 -7.40 7.90
N GLU A 39 2.84 -6.47 8.21
CA GLU A 39 3.74 -5.82 7.27
C GLU A 39 5.17 -6.29 7.53
N ILE A 40 5.83 -6.82 6.52
CA ILE A 40 7.25 -7.16 6.55
C ILE A 40 7.99 -6.28 5.54
N GLY A 41 8.56 -5.19 6.04
CA GLY A 41 9.38 -4.26 5.28
C GLY A 41 10.87 -4.48 5.49
N GLY A 42 11.71 -3.65 4.84
CA GLY A 42 13.17 -3.74 4.97
C GLY A 42 13.72 -3.30 6.33
N THR A 43 12.99 -2.44 7.06
CA THR A 43 13.45 -1.85 8.34
C THR A 43 12.40 -1.89 9.43
N LYS A 44 11.16 -2.24 9.09
CA LYS A 44 10.00 -2.25 9.98
C LYS A 44 9.26 -3.57 9.84
N LEU A 45 8.85 -4.12 10.97
CA LEU A 45 7.91 -5.23 11.08
C LEU A 45 6.74 -4.73 11.91
N GLN A 46 5.53 -4.83 11.38
CA GLN A 46 4.31 -4.41 12.07
C GLN A 46 3.26 -5.51 11.99
N SER A 47 2.56 -5.74 13.08
CA SER A 47 1.35 -6.55 13.12
C SER A 47 0.20 -5.79 13.77
N ALA A 48 -1.01 -5.98 13.22
CA ALA A 48 -2.22 -5.37 13.74
C ALA A 48 -3.36 -6.38 13.79
N VAL A 49 -4.20 -6.29 14.81
CA VAL A 49 -5.50 -6.97 14.81
C VAL A 49 -6.52 -6.00 14.24
N VAL A 50 -7.17 -6.42 13.16
CA VAL A 50 -8.03 -5.58 12.33
C VAL A 50 -9.42 -6.20 12.28
N ALA A 51 -10.44 -5.40 12.54
CA ALA A 51 -11.84 -5.76 12.36
C ALA A 51 -12.21 -5.72 10.86
N ALA A 52 -13.34 -6.29 10.54
CA ALA A 52 -13.82 -6.41 9.17
C ALA A 52 -14.07 -5.05 8.46
N ASP A 53 -14.38 -4.01 9.22
CA ASP A 53 -14.54 -2.63 8.74
C ASP A 53 -13.20 -1.87 8.59
N GLY A 54 -12.08 -2.56 8.81
CA GLY A 54 -10.74 -1.98 8.74
C GLY A 54 -10.25 -1.30 10.02
N HIS A 55 -11.05 -1.33 11.10
CA HIS A 55 -10.63 -0.71 12.37
C HIS A 55 -9.48 -1.48 13.00
N VAL A 56 -8.40 -0.79 13.34
CA VAL A 56 -7.24 -1.37 14.05
C VAL A 56 -7.52 -1.40 15.54
N LEU A 57 -7.63 -2.60 16.11
CA LEU A 57 -7.93 -2.82 17.51
C LEU A 57 -6.68 -2.96 18.37
N LEU A 58 -5.66 -3.63 17.85
CA LEU A 58 -4.37 -3.83 18.52
C LEU A 58 -3.24 -3.65 17.52
N ARG A 59 -2.07 -3.22 17.99
CA ARG A 59 -0.89 -3.01 17.16
C ARG A 59 0.38 -3.40 17.91
N ARG A 60 1.32 -4.01 17.17
CA ARG A 60 2.71 -4.22 17.59
C ARG A 60 3.64 -3.82 16.46
N SER A 61 4.74 -3.15 16.78
CA SER A 61 5.73 -2.72 15.80
C SER A 61 7.13 -2.90 16.36
N ASP A 62 8.03 -3.47 15.57
CA ASP A 62 9.44 -3.64 15.88
C ASP A 62 10.31 -3.16 14.72
N ARG A 63 11.55 -2.83 15.02
CA ARG A 63 12.56 -2.57 13.99
C ARG A 63 13.17 -3.88 13.54
N VAL A 64 13.38 -3.98 12.24
CA VAL A 64 14.13 -5.06 11.61
C VAL A 64 15.58 -4.62 11.50
N ASP A 65 16.51 -5.47 11.94
CA ASP A 65 17.91 -5.34 11.62
C ASP A 65 18.20 -6.11 10.33
N PRO A 66 18.47 -5.42 9.20
CA PRO A 66 18.76 -6.11 7.93
C PRO A 66 20.01 -7.01 8.01
N ALA A 67 20.95 -6.74 8.91
CA ALA A 67 22.14 -7.57 9.11
C ALA A 67 21.79 -8.96 9.67
N GLY A 68 20.67 -9.09 10.38
CA GLY A 68 20.17 -10.39 10.87
C GLY A 68 19.55 -11.27 9.78
N GLY A 69 19.42 -10.75 8.57
CA GLY A 69 18.82 -11.47 7.45
C GLY A 69 17.37 -11.91 7.70
N ALA A 70 16.85 -12.77 6.84
CA ALA A 70 15.49 -13.29 6.96
C ALA A 70 15.25 -14.08 8.26
N GLU A 71 16.26 -14.70 8.82
CA GLU A 71 16.15 -15.45 10.09
C GLU A 71 15.89 -14.49 11.26
N GLY A 72 16.62 -13.38 11.33
CA GLY A 72 16.38 -12.34 12.33
C GLY A 72 14.95 -11.79 12.23
N VAL A 73 14.47 -11.51 11.02
CA VAL A 73 13.08 -11.06 10.79
C VAL A 73 12.07 -12.09 11.28
N ARG A 74 12.27 -13.38 10.93
CA ARG A 74 11.40 -14.47 11.38
C ARG A 74 11.35 -14.63 12.90
N THR A 75 12.50 -14.45 13.58
CA THR A 75 12.56 -14.49 15.04
C THR A 75 11.70 -13.39 15.67
N VAL A 76 11.83 -12.16 15.19
CA VAL A 76 11.00 -11.03 15.67
C VAL A 76 9.53 -11.25 15.34
N LEU A 77 9.22 -11.76 14.14
CA LEU A 77 7.85 -12.05 13.73
C LEU A 77 7.19 -13.11 14.62
N ALA A 78 7.90 -14.20 14.95
CA ALA A 78 7.39 -15.23 15.85
C ALA A 78 7.04 -14.66 17.23
N ALA A 79 7.90 -13.79 17.78
CA ALA A 79 7.67 -13.13 19.06
C ALA A 79 6.47 -12.16 18.97
N GLN A 80 6.35 -11.38 17.90
CA GLN A 80 5.19 -10.49 17.67
C GLN A 80 3.88 -11.28 17.58
N LEU A 81 3.85 -12.38 16.81
CA LEU A 81 2.68 -13.24 16.67
C LEU A 81 2.22 -13.79 18.03
N ALA A 82 3.14 -14.37 18.81
CA ALA A 82 2.82 -14.86 20.14
C ALA A 82 2.22 -13.75 21.02
N GLY A 83 2.83 -12.56 20.99
CA GLY A 83 2.38 -11.43 21.79
C GLY A 83 1.01 -10.90 21.37
N ILE A 84 0.77 -10.69 20.06
CA ILE A 84 -0.49 -10.11 19.58
C ILE A 84 -1.66 -11.09 19.71
N ILE A 85 -1.40 -12.40 19.60
CA ILE A 85 -2.38 -13.46 19.83
C ILE A 85 -2.83 -13.45 21.31
N ASN A 86 -1.89 -13.34 22.24
CA ASN A 86 -2.20 -13.26 23.68
C ASN A 86 -3.02 -11.99 23.99
N ASP A 87 -2.66 -10.84 23.41
CA ASP A 87 -3.41 -9.61 23.57
C ASP A 87 -4.83 -9.74 23.00
N ALA A 88 -4.99 -10.36 21.84
CA ALA A 88 -6.30 -10.59 21.22
C ALA A 88 -7.18 -11.49 22.12
N ALA A 89 -6.62 -12.57 22.65
CA ALA A 89 -7.34 -13.46 23.58
C ALA A 89 -7.81 -12.72 24.84
N GLY A 90 -6.95 -11.88 25.43
CA GLY A 90 -7.29 -11.04 26.58
C GLY A 90 -8.42 -10.03 26.28
N ASN A 91 -8.57 -9.62 25.03
CA ASN A 91 -9.61 -8.69 24.57
C ASN A 91 -10.85 -9.37 23.96
N ARG A 92 -10.99 -10.70 24.08
CA ARG A 92 -12.10 -11.50 23.53
C ARG A 92 -12.25 -11.36 22.01
N LEU A 93 -11.14 -11.26 21.30
CA LEU A 93 -11.10 -11.18 19.85
C LEU A 93 -10.83 -12.57 19.25
N ALA A 94 -11.65 -12.99 18.29
CA ALA A 94 -11.51 -14.28 17.60
C ALA A 94 -10.76 -14.10 16.30
N ILE A 95 -9.49 -14.44 16.28
CA ILE A 95 -8.66 -14.39 15.06
C ILE A 95 -9.15 -15.45 14.09
N ARG A 96 -9.61 -15.04 12.91
CA ARG A 96 -10.17 -15.91 11.86
C ARG A 96 -9.21 -16.13 10.71
N ALA A 97 -8.32 -15.19 10.45
CA ALA A 97 -7.35 -15.25 9.34
C ALA A 97 -6.11 -14.44 9.66
N ILE A 98 -5.03 -14.67 8.90
CA ILE A 98 -3.81 -13.88 8.95
C ILE A 98 -3.47 -13.46 7.53
N GLY A 99 -3.27 -12.16 7.31
CA GLY A 99 -2.75 -11.60 6.07
C GLY A 99 -1.35 -11.06 6.25
N ILE A 100 -0.50 -11.26 5.25
CA ILE A 100 0.89 -10.79 5.25
C ILE A 100 1.10 -9.92 4.02
N GLY A 101 1.52 -8.67 4.21
CA GLY A 101 2.04 -7.79 3.17
C GLY A 101 3.57 -7.82 3.22
N PHE A 102 4.20 -8.26 2.14
CA PHE A 102 5.65 -8.40 2.05
C PHE A 102 6.24 -7.41 1.05
N GLY A 103 7.28 -6.69 1.47
CA GLY A 103 8.00 -5.73 0.65
C GLY A 103 8.91 -6.39 -0.38
N GLY A 104 8.35 -6.95 -1.43
CA GLY A 104 9.05 -7.62 -2.52
C GLY A 104 8.14 -8.57 -3.30
N PRO A 105 8.68 -9.23 -4.35
CA PRO A 105 7.94 -10.18 -5.16
C PRO A 105 7.52 -11.42 -4.37
N VAL A 106 6.24 -11.78 -4.49
CA VAL A 106 5.67 -12.97 -3.82
C VAL A 106 4.90 -13.84 -4.81
N ASN A 107 4.93 -15.15 -4.61
CA ASN A 107 3.99 -16.07 -5.24
C ASN A 107 2.82 -16.28 -4.26
N ARG A 108 1.74 -15.56 -4.47
CA ARG A 108 0.57 -15.59 -3.59
C ARG A 108 -0.11 -16.97 -3.53
N GLU A 109 -0.24 -17.63 -4.68
CA GLU A 109 -0.91 -18.93 -4.77
C GLU A 109 -0.20 -20.01 -3.95
N GLN A 110 1.12 -19.95 -3.94
CA GLN A 110 1.96 -20.88 -3.17
C GLN A 110 2.28 -20.38 -1.76
N GLY A 111 2.00 -19.10 -1.45
CA GLY A 111 2.36 -18.50 -0.16
C GLY A 111 3.86 -18.33 0.03
N VAL A 112 4.61 -18.11 -1.08
CA VAL A 112 6.07 -18.12 -1.12
C VAL A 112 6.60 -16.73 -1.42
N VAL A 113 7.61 -16.28 -0.68
CA VAL A 113 8.41 -15.10 -1.04
C VAL A 113 9.41 -15.50 -2.12
N SER A 114 9.33 -14.89 -3.30
CA SER A 114 10.24 -15.21 -4.41
C SER A 114 11.66 -14.68 -4.14
N THR A 115 11.75 -13.43 -3.72
CA THR A 115 13.02 -12.79 -3.31
C THR A 115 12.76 -11.54 -2.46
N SER A 116 13.80 -10.97 -1.88
CA SER A 116 13.76 -9.65 -1.26
C SER A 116 14.95 -8.83 -1.73
N PHE A 117 14.72 -7.57 -2.05
CA PHE A 117 15.77 -6.62 -2.44
C PHE A 117 16.39 -5.92 -1.23
N HIS A 118 15.78 -6.02 -0.05
CA HIS A 118 16.20 -5.31 1.16
C HIS A 118 16.89 -6.20 2.19
N VAL A 119 16.45 -7.46 2.30
CA VAL A 119 16.92 -8.38 3.33
C VAL A 119 17.23 -9.74 2.69
N GLY A 120 18.48 -10.22 2.81
CA GLY A 120 18.89 -11.50 2.25
C GLY A 120 18.25 -12.70 2.96
N GLY A 121 18.16 -13.84 2.26
CA GLY A 121 17.73 -15.13 2.83
C GLY A 121 16.22 -15.41 2.71
N TRP A 122 15.50 -14.70 1.84
CA TRP A 122 14.08 -14.91 1.57
C TRP A 122 13.78 -15.72 0.29
N SER A 123 14.80 -16.12 -0.49
CA SER A 123 14.57 -16.79 -1.79
C SER A 123 13.75 -18.07 -1.64
N ASP A 124 12.62 -18.11 -2.37
CA ASP A 124 11.68 -19.24 -2.39
C ASP A 124 11.21 -19.71 -1.01
N PHE A 125 11.10 -18.77 -0.05
CA PHE A 125 10.72 -19.11 1.31
C PHE A 125 9.19 -19.25 1.47
N PRO A 126 8.67 -20.40 1.98
CA PRO A 126 7.23 -20.64 2.15
C PRO A 126 6.66 -19.91 3.37
N LEU A 127 6.58 -18.57 3.29
CA LEU A 127 6.28 -17.70 4.43
C LEU A 127 4.89 -17.96 5.00
N ALA A 128 3.86 -18.16 4.15
CA ALA A 128 2.51 -18.43 4.62
C ALA A 128 2.44 -19.74 5.42
N ALA A 129 3.06 -20.81 4.92
CA ALA A 129 3.10 -22.09 5.61
C ALA A 129 3.91 -22.01 6.92
N TRP A 130 5.00 -21.25 6.91
CA TRP A 130 5.81 -21.02 8.11
C TRP A 130 5.00 -20.29 9.19
N VAL A 131 4.28 -19.20 8.84
CA VAL A 131 3.42 -18.47 9.79
C VAL A 131 2.29 -19.37 10.31
N ALA A 132 1.64 -20.15 9.44
CA ALA A 132 0.61 -21.10 9.85
C ALA A 132 1.14 -22.13 10.88
N GLY A 133 2.40 -22.57 10.71
CA GLY A 133 3.08 -23.42 11.68
C GLY A 133 3.30 -22.73 13.03
N GLN A 134 3.71 -21.45 13.03
CA GLN A 134 3.98 -20.71 14.27
C GLN A 134 2.71 -20.50 15.13
N VAL A 135 1.54 -20.40 14.52
CA VAL A 135 0.29 -20.10 15.24
C VAL A 135 -0.60 -21.31 15.51
N ARG A 136 -0.24 -22.48 15.00
CA ARG A 136 -1.08 -23.70 15.03
C ARG A 136 -1.52 -24.10 16.43
N ASP A 137 -0.60 -24.04 17.39
CA ASP A 137 -0.90 -24.46 18.78
C ASP A 137 -1.83 -23.48 19.49
N SER A 138 -1.79 -22.21 19.12
CA SER A 138 -2.59 -21.15 19.74
C SER A 138 -3.94 -20.90 19.06
N LEU A 139 -4.00 -21.01 17.75
CA LEU A 139 -5.18 -20.64 16.95
C LEU A 139 -5.83 -21.83 16.21
N GLY A 140 -5.16 -23.00 16.19
CA GLY A 140 -5.58 -24.08 15.32
C GLY A 140 -5.26 -23.82 13.85
N ALA A 141 -6.06 -24.36 12.95
CA ALA A 141 -5.91 -24.14 11.51
C ALA A 141 -6.64 -22.84 11.10
N VAL A 142 -5.88 -21.76 10.97
CA VAL A 142 -6.38 -20.50 10.41
C VAL A 142 -5.75 -20.26 9.04
N PRO A 143 -6.51 -19.72 8.05
CA PRO A 143 -5.94 -19.35 6.75
C PRO A 143 -4.87 -18.28 6.90
N VAL A 144 -3.78 -18.42 6.14
CA VAL A 144 -2.70 -17.44 6.03
C VAL A 144 -2.55 -17.05 4.57
N VAL A 145 -2.71 -15.77 4.27
CA VAL A 145 -2.62 -15.19 2.92
C VAL A 145 -1.38 -14.33 2.83
N LEU A 146 -0.57 -14.55 1.80
CA LEU A 146 0.59 -13.72 1.48
C LEU A 146 0.26 -12.81 0.29
N GLU A 147 0.57 -11.53 0.41
CA GLU A 147 0.38 -10.52 -0.62
C GLU A 147 1.63 -9.64 -0.73
N ASN A 148 1.84 -8.99 -1.88
CA ASN A 148 2.77 -7.89 -1.97
C ASN A 148 2.27 -6.70 -1.12
N ASP A 149 3.20 -5.92 -0.52
CA ASP A 149 2.88 -4.80 0.36
C ASP A 149 2.06 -3.70 -0.32
N SER A 150 2.41 -3.34 -1.57
CA SER A 150 1.69 -2.30 -2.32
C SER A 150 0.30 -2.78 -2.75
N ASN A 151 0.14 -4.06 -3.08
CA ASN A 151 -1.16 -4.66 -3.33
C ASN A 151 -2.02 -4.67 -2.06
N ALA A 152 -1.45 -5.07 -0.92
CA ALA A 152 -2.15 -5.00 0.36
C ALA A 152 -2.58 -3.55 0.67
N ALA A 153 -1.66 -2.59 0.56
CA ALA A 153 -1.95 -1.18 0.76
C ALA A 153 -3.08 -0.68 -0.16
N THR A 154 -3.05 -1.08 -1.43
CA THR A 154 -4.08 -0.73 -2.41
C THR A 154 -5.45 -1.24 -1.98
N LEU A 155 -5.54 -2.49 -1.52
CA LEU A 155 -6.80 -3.06 -1.05
C LEU A 155 -7.32 -2.34 0.19
N GLY A 156 -6.46 -2.03 1.14
CA GLY A 156 -6.80 -1.25 2.33
C GLY A 156 -7.40 0.11 1.97
N GLU A 157 -6.70 0.90 1.17
CA GLU A 157 -7.16 2.22 0.75
C GLU A 157 -8.42 2.16 -0.12
N ALA A 158 -8.58 1.12 -0.94
CA ALA A 158 -9.77 0.96 -1.77
C ALA A 158 -11.02 0.59 -0.97
N LEU A 159 -10.88 -0.25 0.06
CA LEU A 159 -12.04 -0.75 0.81
C LEU A 159 -12.44 0.20 1.96
N VAL A 160 -11.45 0.73 2.70
CA VAL A 160 -11.71 1.46 3.95
C VAL A 160 -11.00 2.80 4.05
N GLY A 161 -10.17 3.16 3.06
CA GLY A 161 -9.36 4.39 3.05
C GLY A 161 -9.79 5.41 2.00
N GLY A 162 -8.82 6.12 1.42
CA GLY A 162 -9.02 7.23 0.47
C GLY A 162 -9.71 6.85 -0.84
N GLY A 163 -9.72 5.55 -1.19
CA GLY A 163 -10.42 5.02 -2.37
C GLY A 163 -11.82 4.48 -2.08
N ARG A 164 -12.29 4.56 -0.83
CA ARG A 164 -13.58 3.97 -0.43
C ARG A 164 -14.74 4.47 -1.28
N GLY A 165 -15.52 3.52 -1.80
CA GLY A 165 -16.71 3.81 -2.61
C GLY A 165 -16.45 3.98 -4.10
N ALA A 166 -15.18 4.05 -4.54
CA ALA A 166 -14.81 4.05 -5.94
C ALA A 166 -14.77 2.62 -6.50
N ARG A 167 -15.12 2.47 -7.78
CA ARG A 167 -15.12 1.17 -8.47
C ARG A 167 -13.74 0.77 -8.94
N VAL A 168 -12.99 1.73 -9.52
CA VAL A 168 -11.63 1.54 -10.01
C VAL A 168 -10.69 2.44 -9.22
N VAL A 169 -9.88 1.85 -8.37
CA VAL A 169 -8.94 2.56 -7.49
C VAL A 169 -7.52 2.20 -7.88
N VAL A 170 -6.73 3.22 -8.16
CA VAL A 170 -5.28 3.10 -8.29
C VAL A 170 -4.65 3.67 -7.03
N TYR A 171 -3.84 2.88 -6.38
CA TYR A 171 -2.96 3.34 -5.30
C TYR A 171 -1.52 3.36 -5.79
N SER A 172 -0.77 4.38 -5.41
CA SER A 172 0.67 4.40 -5.63
C SER A 172 1.37 5.03 -4.44
N ASN A 173 2.38 4.35 -3.92
CA ASN A 173 3.22 4.85 -2.83
C ASN A 173 4.59 5.25 -3.35
N ALA A 174 5.10 6.36 -2.85
CA ALA A 174 6.49 6.76 -3.02
C ALA A 174 7.17 6.76 -1.64
N GLY A 175 8.19 5.93 -1.50
CA GLY A 175 8.98 5.74 -0.29
C GLY A 175 10.43 5.44 -0.63
N SER A 176 11.00 4.36 -0.10
CA SER A 176 12.31 3.83 -0.53
C SER A 176 12.31 3.39 -1.99
N GLY A 177 11.16 3.01 -2.52
CA GLY A 177 10.86 2.76 -3.93
C GLY A 177 9.50 3.33 -4.28
N ILE A 178 8.97 2.98 -5.46
CA ILE A 178 7.62 3.35 -5.89
C ILE A 178 6.85 2.06 -6.20
N GLY A 179 5.93 1.70 -5.31
CA GLY A 179 4.99 0.62 -5.52
C GLY A 179 3.63 1.13 -5.99
N SER A 180 2.82 0.26 -6.54
CA SER A 180 1.44 0.58 -6.86
C SER A 180 0.57 -0.66 -6.98
N GLY A 181 -0.74 -0.45 -7.03
CA GLY A 181 -1.71 -1.51 -7.21
C GLY A 181 -3.01 -0.97 -7.79
N LEU A 182 -3.88 -1.89 -8.19
CA LEU A 182 -5.16 -1.61 -8.82
C LEU A 182 -6.24 -2.47 -8.18
N VAL A 183 -7.32 -1.83 -7.75
CA VAL A 183 -8.54 -2.49 -7.31
C VAL A 183 -9.67 -2.16 -8.27
N ILE A 184 -10.40 -3.17 -8.71
CA ILE A 184 -11.59 -3.05 -9.56
C ILE A 184 -12.73 -3.79 -8.86
N ASP A 185 -13.87 -3.11 -8.66
CA ASP A 185 -15.05 -3.68 -8.02
C ASP A 185 -14.73 -4.34 -6.65
N GLY A 186 -13.87 -3.69 -5.84
CA GLY A 186 -13.44 -4.20 -4.54
C GLY A 186 -12.44 -5.36 -4.58
N HIS A 187 -11.90 -5.70 -5.75
CA HIS A 187 -10.98 -6.81 -5.95
C HIS A 187 -9.65 -6.33 -6.50
N LEU A 188 -8.55 -6.79 -5.93
CA LEU A 188 -7.23 -6.57 -6.50
C LEU A 188 -7.17 -7.13 -7.92
N TYR A 189 -6.78 -6.27 -8.87
CA TYR A 189 -6.36 -6.73 -10.19
C TYR A 189 -5.05 -7.53 -10.04
N ARG A 190 -5.03 -8.70 -10.64
CA ARG A 190 -3.86 -9.57 -10.62
C ARG A 190 -3.40 -9.80 -12.04
N GLY A 191 -2.19 -9.39 -12.29
CA GLY A 191 -1.49 -9.70 -13.53
C GLY A 191 -1.05 -11.15 -13.58
N ARG A 192 -0.12 -11.44 -14.46
CA ARG A 192 0.52 -12.74 -14.54
C ARG A 192 1.64 -12.82 -13.49
N ALA A 193 1.52 -13.74 -12.54
CA ALA A 193 2.57 -14.14 -11.62
C ALA A 193 3.26 -12.96 -10.87
N SER A 194 2.49 -12.13 -10.15
CA SER A 194 3.01 -11.09 -9.24
C SER A 194 3.93 -10.05 -9.91
N GLY A 195 3.45 -9.39 -10.95
CA GLY A 195 4.19 -8.35 -11.65
C GLY A 195 3.27 -7.25 -12.19
N GLU A 196 2.09 -7.11 -11.59
CA GLU A 196 1.13 -6.08 -11.94
C GLU A 196 1.48 -4.73 -11.32
N MET A 197 1.18 -3.66 -12.04
CA MET A 197 1.28 -2.28 -11.55
C MET A 197 2.68 -1.85 -11.06
N GLU A 198 3.74 -2.32 -11.70
CA GLU A 198 5.13 -1.93 -11.40
C GLU A 198 5.45 -0.51 -11.93
N LEU A 199 4.70 0.49 -11.43
CA LEU A 199 4.80 1.89 -11.88
C LEU A 199 6.20 2.46 -11.70
N GLY A 200 6.88 2.11 -10.59
CA GLY A 200 8.22 2.58 -10.26
C GLY A 200 9.27 2.21 -11.30
N HIS A 201 9.06 1.10 -12.00
CA HIS A 201 9.96 0.59 -13.03
C HIS A 201 9.66 1.09 -14.46
N LEU A 202 8.64 1.93 -14.63
CA LEU A 202 8.35 2.52 -15.93
C LEU A 202 9.52 3.41 -16.40
N ARG A 203 9.91 3.22 -17.65
CA ARG A 203 10.80 4.12 -18.39
C ARG A 203 9.94 5.09 -19.20
N LEU A 204 9.94 6.34 -18.80
CA LEU A 204 9.09 7.36 -19.44
C LEU A 204 9.61 7.79 -20.81
N PHE A 205 10.91 7.59 -21.06
CA PHE A 205 11.56 7.91 -22.33
C PHE A 205 12.56 6.81 -22.72
N PRO A 206 12.73 6.56 -24.02
CA PRO A 206 13.75 5.63 -24.50
C PRO A 206 15.15 6.04 -24.00
N GLY A 207 15.88 5.10 -23.40
CA GLY A 207 17.22 5.34 -22.86
C GLY A 207 17.24 6.12 -21.53
N GLY A 208 16.10 6.56 -21.02
CA GLY A 208 15.97 7.19 -19.71
C GLY A 208 16.06 6.19 -18.55
N GLY A 209 16.21 6.70 -17.34
CA GLY A 209 16.06 5.95 -16.09
C GLY A 209 14.63 5.46 -15.86
N ILE A 210 14.42 4.72 -14.77
CA ILE A 210 13.09 4.34 -14.31
C ILE A 210 12.46 5.48 -13.49
N LEU A 211 11.16 5.41 -13.23
CA LEU A 211 10.45 6.45 -12.47
C LEU A 211 11.06 6.66 -11.07
N GLU A 212 11.52 5.61 -10.41
CA GLU A 212 12.14 5.70 -9.09
C GLU A 212 13.38 6.61 -9.07
N ASP A 213 14.17 6.63 -10.13
CA ASP A 213 15.35 7.50 -10.25
C ASP A 213 15.01 9.00 -10.16
N SER A 214 13.74 9.34 -10.36
CA SER A 214 13.27 10.73 -10.32
C SER A 214 12.39 11.04 -9.13
N SER A 215 11.57 10.10 -8.67
CA SER A 215 10.43 10.40 -7.79
C SER A 215 10.39 9.57 -6.52
N ALA A 216 11.28 8.59 -6.34
CA ALA A 216 11.41 7.89 -5.07
C ALA A 216 12.00 8.80 -3.97
N GLY A 217 11.73 8.47 -2.71
CA GLY A 217 12.17 9.27 -1.56
C GLY A 217 13.69 9.55 -1.56
N TRP A 218 14.50 8.53 -1.87
CA TRP A 218 15.96 8.70 -1.94
C TRP A 218 16.40 9.66 -3.03
N ALA A 219 15.69 9.73 -4.16
CA ALA A 219 15.99 10.67 -5.25
C ALA A 219 15.62 12.11 -4.85
N ILE A 220 14.53 12.29 -4.13
CA ILE A 220 14.14 13.58 -3.54
C ILE A 220 15.14 13.99 -2.47
N ASP A 221 15.52 13.08 -1.58
CA ASP A 221 16.54 13.31 -0.54
C ASP A 221 17.88 13.75 -1.13
N ALA A 222 18.31 13.17 -2.26
CA ALA A 222 19.52 13.58 -2.95
C ALA A 222 19.44 15.05 -3.40
N ARG A 223 18.32 15.45 -4.04
CA ARG A 223 18.12 16.86 -4.46
C ARG A 223 18.08 17.84 -3.28
N VAL A 224 17.47 17.43 -2.16
CA VAL A 224 17.47 18.25 -0.93
C VAL A 224 18.90 18.43 -0.41
N ARG A 225 19.70 17.37 -0.36
CA ARG A 225 21.12 17.47 0.05
C ARG A 225 21.94 18.37 -0.87
N GLU A 226 21.76 18.25 -2.18
CA GLU A 226 22.42 19.11 -3.17
C GLU A 226 22.03 20.57 -2.99
N ALA A 227 20.74 20.87 -2.78
CA ALA A 227 20.26 22.23 -2.55
C ALA A 227 20.81 22.83 -1.25
N VAL A 228 20.83 22.07 -0.15
CA VAL A 228 21.43 22.49 1.13
C VAL A 228 22.94 22.82 0.97
N ALA A 229 23.66 22.01 0.20
CA ALA A 229 25.08 22.25 -0.06
C ALA A 229 25.34 23.46 -0.98
N ALA A 230 24.46 23.67 -1.98
CA ALA A 230 24.57 24.78 -2.92
C ALA A 230 24.21 26.13 -2.30
N GLU A 231 23.27 26.18 -1.36
CA GLU A 231 22.76 27.39 -0.72
C GLU A 231 22.84 27.28 0.81
N PRO A 232 24.04 27.43 1.44
CA PRO A 232 24.21 27.25 2.88
C PRO A 232 23.43 28.27 3.74
N ALA A 233 23.05 29.42 3.17
CA ALA A 233 22.24 30.45 3.81
C ALA A 233 20.75 30.35 3.48
N GLY A 234 20.37 29.42 2.61
CA GLY A 234 18.99 29.17 2.17
C GLY A 234 18.08 28.61 3.27
N MET A 235 16.79 28.59 3.02
CA MET A 235 15.80 28.08 3.99
C MET A 235 16.01 26.59 4.27
N LEU A 236 16.20 25.77 3.24
CA LEU A 236 16.46 24.33 3.41
C LEU A 236 17.71 24.06 4.27
N ALA A 237 18.77 24.88 4.13
CA ALA A 237 19.97 24.75 4.96
C ALA A 237 19.71 25.13 6.43
N LYS A 238 18.86 26.13 6.68
CA LYS A 238 18.44 26.52 8.04
C LYS A 238 17.61 25.42 8.71
N GLU A 239 16.65 24.85 7.97
CA GLU A 239 15.86 23.72 8.45
C GLU A 239 16.74 22.48 8.71
N ALA A 240 17.71 22.22 7.83
CA ALA A 240 18.66 21.13 8.00
C ALA A 240 19.56 21.32 9.25
N ALA A 241 19.99 22.56 9.53
CA ALA A 241 20.79 22.86 10.72
C ALA A 241 20.03 22.70 12.04
N ALA A 242 18.69 22.85 12.00
CA ALA A 242 17.81 22.63 13.15
C ALA A 242 17.42 21.13 13.33
N ALA A 243 17.61 20.31 12.31
CA ALA A 243 17.26 18.89 12.32
C ALA A 243 18.39 18.03 12.92
N THR A 244 18.03 16.93 13.59
CA THR A 244 18.99 15.94 14.12
C THR A 244 19.33 14.85 13.10
N ALA A 245 18.54 14.72 12.03
CA ALA A 245 18.72 13.75 10.96
C ALA A 245 19.38 14.40 9.72
N PRO A 246 20.01 13.62 8.84
CA PRO A 246 20.52 14.11 7.57
C PRO A 246 19.43 14.80 6.73
N PRO A 247 19.78 15.81 5.90
CA PRO A 247 18.83 16.50 5.05
C PRO A 247 18.08 15.53 4.12
N SER A 248 16.76 15.66 4.10
CA SER A 248 15.85 14.76 3.38
C SER A 248 14.56 15.48 2.99
N ALA A 249 13.70 14.80 2.25
CA ALA A 249 12.37 15.28 1.86
C ALA A 249 11.50 15.76 3.06
N ARG A 250 11.81 15.32 4.27
CA ARG A 250 11.12 15.76 5.51
C ARG A 250 11.28 17.25 5.80
N LEU A 251 12.28 17.93 5.19
CA LEU A 251 12.45 19.38 5.32
C LEU A 251 11.50 20.16 4.39
N LEU A 252 11.00 19.52 3.32
CA LEU A 252 10.19 20.21 2.31
C LEU A 252 8.91 20.85 2.88
N PRO A 253 8.13 20.22 3.76
CA PRO A 253 6.90 20.84 4.26
C PRO A 253 7.12 22.21 4.90
N ALA A 254 8.13 22.36 5.75
CA ALA A 254 8.45 23.63 6.41
C ALA A 254 8.96 24.67 5.41
N ALA A 255 9.88 24.29 4.53
CA ALA A 255 10.42 25.17 3.51
C ALA A 255 9.34 25.65 2.52
N LEU A 256 8.46 24.76 2.08
CA LEU A 256 7.32 25.09 1.20
C LEU A 256 6.32 26.04 1.88
N ALA A 257 6.02 25.82 3.15
CA ALA A 257 5.15 26.71 3.93
C ALA A 257 5.74 28.12 4.08
N ALA A 258 7.08 28.21 4.10
CA ALA A 258 7.79 29.50 4.11
C ALA A 258 7.94 30.13 2.71
N GLY A 259 7.44 29.50 1.66
CA GLY A 259 7.51 30.01 0.28
C GLY A 259 8.88 29.83 -0.39
N ASP A 260 9.69 28.85 0.04
CA ASP A 260 11.01 28.59 -0.52
C ASP A 260 10.89 28.09 -1.98
N ALA A 261 11.46 28.85 -2.92
CA ALA A 261 11.39 28.55 -4.34
C ALA A 261 12.20 27.29 -4.71
N THR A 262 13.31 27.03 -4.00
CA THR A 262 14.15 25.84 -4.22
C THR A 262 13.42 24.58 -3.76
N ALA A 263 12.73 24.62 -2.63
CA ALA A 263 11.87 23.54 -2.17
C ALA A 263 10.75 23.25 -3.17
N GLN A 264 10.12 24.30 -3.74
CA GLN A 264 9.10 24.14 -4.77
C GLN A 264 9.66 23.50 -6.05
N GLN A 265 10.84 23.90 -6.49
CA GLN A 265 11.50 23.30 -7.65
C GLN A 265 11.82 21.82 -7.44
N ILE A 266 12.32 21.44 -6.26
CA ILE A 266 12.58 20.03 -5.91
C ILE A 266 11.29 19.23 -5.95
N LEU A 267 10.22 19.74 -5.36
CA LEU A 267 8.91 19.11 -5.34
C LEU A 267 8.38 18.89 -6.76
N ASP A 268 8.39 19.94 -7.60
CA ASP A 268 7.86 19.88 -8.96
C ASP A 268 8.71 18.98 -9.87
N ALA A 269 10.04 18.93 -9.66
CA ALA A 269 10.95 18.03 -10.37
C ALA A 269 10.71 16.54 -10.05
N ALA A 270 10.18 16.23 -8.86
CA ALA A 270 9.78 14.88 -8.50
C ALA A 270 8.34 14.58 -8.95
N ALA A 271 7.44 15.53 -8.81
CA ALA A 271 6.02 15.37 -9.13
C ALA A 271 5.78 15.25 -10.65
N GLY A 272 6.58 15.89 -11.50
CA GLY A 272 6.41 15.87 -12.95
C GLY A 272 6.53 14.48 -13.57
N PRO A 273 7.66 13.78 -13.39
CA PRO A 273 7.80 12.39 -13.85
C PRO A 273 6.74 11.45 -13.25
N TYR A 274 6.39 11.66 -11.96
CA TYR A 274 5.36 10.87 -11.30
C TYR A 274 3.97 11.07 -11.93
N ALA A 275 3.59 12.31 -12.19
CA ALA A 275 2.35 12.64 -12.88
C ALA A 275 2.33 12.13 -14.33
N HIS A 276 3.47 12.17 -15.02
CA HIS A 276 3.60 11.59 -16.36
C HIS A 276 3.37 10.07 -16.34
N ALA A 277 3.97 9.35 -15.39
CA ALA A 277 3.71 7.92 -15.21
C ALA A 277 2.23 7.64 -14.91
N LEU A 278 1.61 8.40 -14.01
CA LEU A 278 0.18 8.28 -13.71
C LEU A 278 -0.70 8.59 -14.93
N SER A 279 -0.27 9.48 -15.82
CA SER A 279 -1.03 9.74 -17.04
C SER A 279 -1.16 8.52 -17.95
N HIS A 280 -0.14 7.65 -18.00
CA HIS A 280 -0.24 6.37 -18.71
C HIS A 280 -1.28 5.46 -18.08
N VAL A 281 -1.33 5.43 -16.74
CA VAL A 281 -2.35 4.67 -16.00
C VAL A 281 -3.75 5.20 -16.32
N VAL A 282 -3.92 6.53 -16.32
CA VAL A 282 -5.21 7.15 -16.66
C VAL A 282 -5.61 6.84 -18.11
N HIS A 283 -4.69 6.95 -19.08
CA HIS A 283 -4.98 6.61 -20.48
C HIS A 283 -5.34 5.15 -20.71
N LEU A 284 -4.81 4.23 -19.90
CA LEU A 284 -5.03 2.79 -20.04
C LEU A 284 -6.25 2.29 -19.26
N LEU A 285 -6.50 2.84 -18.08
CA LEU A 285 -7.46 2.30 -17.11
C LEU A 285 -8.59 3.27 -16.75
N ASN A 286 -8.38 4.58 -16.91
CA ASN A 286 -9.31 5.65 -16.52
C ASN A 286 -9.94 5.39 -15.14
N PRO A 287 -9.15 5.38 -14.06
CA PRO A 287 -9.62 5.06 -12.73
C PRO A 287 -10.58 6.12 -12.18
N ASP A 288 -11.45 5.74 -11.23
CA ASP A 288 -12.33 6.70 -10.56
C ASP A 288 -11.57 7.58 -9.56
N VAL A 289 -10.45 7.09 -9.01
CA VAL A 289 -9.60 7.81 -8.05
C VAL A 289 -8.17 7.28 -8.09
N ILE A 290 -7.23 8.17 -7.85
CA ILE A 290 -5.81 7.86 -7.61
C ILE A 290 -5.49 8.23 -6.16
N VAL A 291 -4.97 7.28 -5.39
CA VAL A 291 -4.58 7.47 -3.98
C VAL A 291 -3.06 7.45 -3.87
N LEU A 292 -2.48 8.51 -3.32
CA LEU A 292 -1.04 8.67 -3.12
C LEU A 292 -0.65 8.34 -1.69
N GLY A 293 0.25 7.36 -1.52
CA GLY A 293 0.75 6.93 -0.22
C GLY A 293 2.28 6.97 -0.10
N GLY A 294 2.78 6.30 0.92
CA GLY A 294 4.20 6.21 1.22
C GLY A 294 4.80 7.43 1.89
N GLY A 295 6.10 7.39 2.16
CA GLY A 295 6.80 8.45 2.91
C GLY A 295 6.77 9.81 2.23
N VAL A 296 6.78 9.88 0.90
CA VAL A 296 6.71 11.14 0.15
C VAL A 296 5.34 11.80 0.31
N ALA A 297 4.28 11.03 0.44
CA ALA A 297 2.94 11.57 0.67
C ALA A 297 2.81 12.33 2.01
N THR A 298 3.73 12.15 2.96
CA THR A 298 3.78 12.92 4.20
C THR A 298 4.13 14.40 3.99
N ILE A 299 4.62 14.79 2.80
CA ILE A 299 4.74 16.20 2.41
C ILE A 299 3.35 16.86 2.37
N GLY A 300 2.30 16.07 2.17
CA GLY A 300 0.91 16.50 2.27
C GLY A 300 0.39 17.16 1.02
N GLU A 301 -0.46 18.18 1.21
CA GLU A 301 -1.14 18.89 0.12
C GLU A 301 -0.20 19.46 -0.97
N PRO A 302 0.99 19.99 -0.66
CA PRO A 302 1.92 20.43 -1.69
C PRO A 302 2.29 19.31 -2.68
N TRP A 303 2.55 18.08 -2.20
CA TRP A 303 2.82 16.92 -3.05
C TRP A 303 1.62 16.55 -3.90
N ARG A 304 0.48 16.31 -3.25
CA ARG A 304 -0.77 15.95 -3.92
C ARG A 304 -1.15 16.98 -4.99
N GLY A 305 -1.13 18.27 -4.62
CA GLY A 305 -1.48 19.36 -5.51
C GLY A 305 -0.53 19.51 -6.70
N SER A 306 0.79 19.31 -6.49
CA SER A 306 1.76 19.33 -7.59
C SER A 306 1.54 18.18 -8.56
N VAL A 307 1.33 16.94 -8.05
CA VAL A 307 1.03 15.77 -8.88
C VAL A 307 -0.27 15.98 -9.66
N ALA A 308 -1.35 16.39 -9.01
CA ALA A 308 -2.65 16.59 -9.66
C ALA A 308 -2.60 17.66 -10.76
N ARG A 309 -1.97 18.80 -10.47
CA ARG A 309 -1.81 19.90 -11.43
C ARG A 309 -1.01 19.46 -12.66
N GLN A 310 0.09 18.73 -12.47
CA GLN A 310 0.94 18.28 -13.57
C GLN A 310 0.29 17.15 -14.36
N LEU A 311 -0.45 16.24 -13.69
CA LEU A 311 -1.21 15.17 -14.33
C LEU A 311 -2.19 15.73 -15.37
N GLU A 312 -2.92 16.79 -15.03
CA GLU A 312 -3.86 17.45 -15.92
C GLU A 312 -3.21 17.85 -17.25
N GLY A 313 -1.94 18.29 -17.21
CA GLY A 313 -1.17 18.69 -18.40
C GLY A 313 -0.84 17.55 -19.36
N PHE A 314 -0.75 16.33 -18.86
CA PHE A 314 -0.39 15.14 -19.65
C PHE A 314 -1.60 14.41 -20.27
N LEU A 315 -2.82 14.72 -19.82
CA LEU A 315 -4.00 14.01 -20.28
C LEU A 315 -4.55 14.56 -21.60
N MET A 316 -5.03 13.66 -22.45
CA MET A 316 -5.82 14.03 -23.62
C MET A 316 -7.13 14.72 -23.20
N THR A 317 -7.61 15.66 -24.02
CA THR A 317 -8.79 16.49 -23.69
C THR A 317 -10.02 15.70 -23.22
N PRO A 318 -10.41 14.56 -23.84
CA PRO A 318 -11.58 13.80 -23.40
C PRO A 318 -11.45 13.16 -22.01
N LEU A 319 -10.23 13.03 -21.45
CA LEU A 319 -9.99 12.50 -20.10
C LEU A 319 -9.81 13.60 -19.05
N ARG A 320 -10.08 14.86 -19.42
CA ARG A 320 -10.07 16.00 -18.49
C ARG A 320 -11.48 16.33 -18.02
N PRO A 321 -11.66 16.71 -16.75
CA PRO A 321 -10.62 16.81 -15.72
C PRO A 321 -10.05 15.44 -15.34
N SER A 322 -8.82 15.45 -14.81
CA SER A 322 -8.16 14.24 -14.31
C SER A 322 -9.00 13.55 -13.22
N PRO A 323 -8.88 12.23 -13.05
CA PRO A 323 -9.42 11.57 -11.86
C PRO A 323 -8.97 12.30 -10.59
N PRO A 324 -9.80 12.35 -9.54
CA PRO A 324 -9.39 12.89 -8.25
C PRO A 324 -8.10 12.22 -7.76
N VAL A 325 -7.13 13.05 -7.36
CA VAL A 325 -5.90 12.61 -6.71
C VAL A 325 -6.05 12.88 -5.22
N GLN A 326 -5.98 11.85 -4.40
CA GLN A 326 -6.15 11.91 -2.95
C GLN A 326 -4.90 11.43 -2.22
N LEU A 327 -4.72 11.84 -0.98
CA LEU A 327 -3.72 11.27 -0.09
C LEU A 327 -4.29 10.01 0.57
N ALA A 328 -3.43 9.03 0.81
CA ALA A 328 -3.74 7.85 1.60
C ALA A 328 -4.20 8.25 3.02
N THR A 329 -5.17 7.56 3.56
CA THR A 329 -5.78 7.89 4.86
C THR A 329 -5.45 6.90 5.97
N LEU A 330 -4.99 5.69 5.62
CA LEU A 330 -4.66 4.66 6.61
C LEU A 330 -3.27 4.81 7.23
N GLY A 331 -2.46 5.74 6.70
CA GLY A 331 -1.14 6.05 7.27
C GLY A 331 -0.22 4.84 7.34
N GLU A 332 0.37 4.62 8.53
CA GLU A 332 1.30 3.51 8.76
C GLU A 332 0.61 2.13 8.83
N ASP A 333 -0.71 2.08 8.99
CA ASP A 333 -1.46 0.83 9.08
C ASP A 333 -1.95 0.32 7.72
N VAL A 334 -1.65 1.03 6.64
CA VAL A 334 -2.19 0.74 5.31
C VAL A 334 -1.91 -0.71 4.86
N VAL A 335 -0.70 -1.21 5.07
CA VAL A 335 -0.32 -2.58 4.70
C VAL A 335 -0.96 -3.62 5.63
N PRO A 336 -0.86 -3.51 6.97
CA PRO A 336 -1.54 -4.43 7.88
C PRO A 336 -3.05 -4.48 7.68
N VAL A 337 -3.71 -3.34 7.51
CA VAL A 337 -5.16 -3.28 7.26
C VAL A 337 -5.51 -4.00 5.97
N GLY A 338 -4.83 -3.68 4.87
CA GLY A 338 -5.11 -4.30 3.59
C GLY A 338 -4.82 -5.80 3.56
N ALA A 339 -3.73 -6.24 4.21
CA ALA A 339 -3.39 -7.66 4.34
C ALA A 339 -4.46 -8.44 5.14
N ALA A 340 -4.93 -7.86 6.26
CA ALA A 340 -6.01 -8.46 7.06
C ALA A 340 -7.30 -8.58 6.26
N LEU A 341 -7.71 -7.52 5.54
CA LEU A 341 -8.90 -7.52 4.69
C LEU A 341 -8.78 -8.51 3.52
N ALA A 342 -7.58 -8.67 2.93
CA ALA A 342 -7.33 -9.70 1.91
C ALA A 342 -7.59 -11.10 2.44
N ALA A 343 -7.13 -11.40 3.66
CA ALA A 343 -7.30 -12.70 4.29
C ALA A 343 -8.76 -12.99 4.66
N LEU A 344 -9.51 -12.00 5.16
CA LEU A 344 -10.94 -12.11 5.44
C LEU A 344 -11.77 -12.30 4.16
N GLY A 345 -11.46 -11.54 3.11
CA GLY A 345 -12.13 -11.65 1.81
C GLY A 345 -11.95 -13.02 1.14
N ASP A 346 -10.77 -13.63 1.26
CA ASP A 346 -10.52 -14.98 0.73
C ASP A 346 -11.31 -16.05 1.50
N GLN A 347 -11.44 -15.93 2.83
CA GLN A 347 -12.29 -16.84 3.62
C GLN A 347 -13.75 -16.80 3.15
N SER A 348 -14.30 -15.62 2.95
CA SER A 348 -15.68 -15.44 2.51
C SER A 348 -15.93 -16.09 1.14
N ARG A 349 -14.93 -16.06 0.24
CA ARG A 349 -14.99 -16.72 -1.08
C ARG A 349 -14.88 -18.23 -1.00
N ALA A 350 -13.97 -18.77 -0.18
CA ALA A 350 -13.83 -20.22 0.03
C ALA A 350 -15.13 -20.81 0.60
N ALA A 351 -15.71 -20.14 1.60
CA ALA A 351 -16.99 -20.55 2.19
C ALA A 351 -18.13 -20.58 1.16
N ARG A 352 -18.19 -19.62 0.21
CA ARG A 352 -19.20 -19.61 -0.87
C ARG A 352 -18.99 -20.70 -1.92
N ARG A 353 -17.75 -21.11 -2.17
CA ARG A 353 -17.41 -22.19 -3.11
C ARG A 353 -17.59 -23.57 -2.50
N GLY A 354 -17.87 -23.68 -1.19
CA GLY A 354 -17.93 -24.94 -0.46
C GLY A 354 -16.58 -25.66 -0.37
N GLU A 355 -15.49 -24.90 -0.49
CA GLU A 355 -14.13 -25.42 -0.34
C GLU A 355 -13.79 -25.48 1.16
N PRO A 356 -13.20 -26.61 1.66
CA PRO A 356 -12.88 -26.79 3.08
C PRO A 356 -11.78 -25.85 3.59
#